data_78f34760bd19848316d75fc756ddfd36
#
_entry.id   78f34760bd19848316d75fc756ddfd36
#
_cell.length_a   1.000
_cell.length_b   1.000
_cell.length_c   1.000
_cell.angle_alpha   90.00
_cell.angle_beta   90.00
_cell.angle_gamma   90.00
#
_symmetry.space_group_name_H-M   'P 1'
#
loop_
_entity.id
_entity.type
_entity.pdbx_description
1 polymer ?
#
loop_
_entity_poly.entity_id
_entity_poly.type
_entity_poly.pdbx_seq_one_letter_code
_entity_poly.pdbx_strand_id
1 'polypeptide(L)'
;KPVYKEKLRLRTYGQCAVDNSPAFLEIKKKFRGITYKRRFELTYKELHNYITDGTPPDKRGQVFEEIDYMIRRMSLKPKIVICYDREAYYGKDDKEFRLTFDGNVRFRRDDLDLRAGDHGEYLITQPYTIMEVKSAGAIPIWLARTLSEKKIFHGSFSKYGNIFANEIRQKYKVGV
;
A
#
# COMPACT_ATOMS: atom_id res chain seq x y z
N LYS A 1 -5.02 -7.37 -18.61
CA LYS A 1 -4.92 -7.41 -17.10
C LYS A 1 -5.28 -8.81 -16.66
N PRO A 2 -4.55 -9.43 -15.69
CA PRO A 2 -4.86 -10.78 -15.25
C PRO A 2 -6.24 -10.87 -14.61
N VAL A 3 -6.94 -11.99 -14.85
CA VAL A 3 -8.27 -12.28 -14.30
C VAL A 3 -8.24 -12.37 -12.78
N TYR A 4 -7.13 -12.87 -12.24
CA TYR A 4 -6.89 -13.02 -10.81
C TYR A 4 -5.61 -12.31 -10.38
N LYS A 5 -5.65 -11.61 -9.25
CA LYS A 5 -4.50 -10.97 -8.61
C LYS A 5 -4.57 -11.11 -7.11
N GLU A 6 -3.44 -11.40 -6.50
CA GLU A 6 -3.25 -11.29 -5.06
C GLU A 6 -2.14 -10.28 -4.73
N LYS A 7 -2.30 -9.61 -3.60
CA LYS A 7 -1.28 -8.74 -3.03
C LYS A 7 -1.26 -8.95 -1.53
N LEU A 8 -0.09 -9.22 -0.99
CA LEU A 8 0.18 -9.18 0.43
C LEU A 8 0.93 -7.90 0.76
N ARG A 9 0.56 -7.26 1.87
CA ARG A 9 1.20 -6.05 2.34
C ARG A 9 1.31 -6.07 3.86
N LEU A 10 2.48 -5.70 4.35
CA LEU A 10 2.71 -5.30 5.71
C LEU A 10 2.49 -3.79 5.81
N ARG A 11 1.93 -3.30 6.90
CA ARG A 11 1.73 -1.87 7.11
C ARG A 11 1.91 -1.49 8.56
N THR A 12 2.59 -0.38 8.79
CA THR A 12 2.60 0.40 10.03
C THR A 12 2.21 1.84 9.73
N TYR A 13 2.05 2.65 10.75
CA TYR A 13 1.81 4.09 10.64
C TYR A 13 2.86 4.83 11.47
N GLY A 14 3.17 6.07 11.08
CA GLY A 14 4.23 6.88 11.66
C GLY A 14 5.54 6.76 10.88
N GLN A 15 6.56 7.50 11.30
CA GLN A 15 7.84 7.57 10.61
C GLN A 15 8.67 6.30 10.77
N CYS A 16 8.66 5.70 11.95
CA CYS A 16 9.28 4.40 12.19
C CYS A 16 8.41 3.55 13.13
N ALA A 17 8.52 2.24 12.99
CA ALA A 17 7.86 1.31 13.89
C ALA A 17 8.69 1.13 15.18
N VAL A 18 8.00 0.90 16.29
CA VAL A 18 8.58 0.38 17.53
C VAL A 18 7.85 -0.91 17.89
N ASP A 19 8.40 -1.71 18.79
CA ASP A 19 7.90 -3.06 19.11
C ASP A 19 6.39 -3.11 19.35
N ASN A 20 5.84 -2.15 20.07
CA ASN A 20 4.40 -2.08 20.38
C ASN A 20 3.57 -1.31 19.34
N SER A 21 4.15 -0.84 18.24
CA SER A 21 3.39 -0.18 17.17
C SER A 21 2.35 -1.13 16.59
N PRO A 22 1.11 -0.66 16.33
CA PRO A 22 0.15 -1.44 15.57
C PRO A 22 0.68 -1.74 14.18
N ALA A 23 0.67 -3.00 13.83
CA ALA A 23 1.08 -3.50 12.52
C ALA A 23 -0.04 -4.33 11.89
N PHE A 24 -0.08 -4.34 10.58
CA PHE A 24 -1.17 -4.96 9.84
C PHE A 24 -0.65 -5.82 8.72
N LEU A 25 -1.08 -7.07 8.70
CA LEU A 25 -0.99 -7.96 7.55
C LEU A 25 -2.27 -7.79 6.72
N GLU A 26 -2.14 -7.33 5.49
CA GLU A 26 -3.28 -7.09 4.61
C GLU A 26 -3.16 -7.96 3.35
N ILE A 27 -4.16 -8.80 3.11
CA ILE A 27 -4.32 -9.52 1.86
C ILE A 27 -5.41 -8.88 1.02
N LYS A 28 -5.11 -8.65 -0.24
CA LYS A 28 -6.05 -8.13 -1.23
C LYS A 28 -6.10 -9.07 -2.43
N LYS A 29 -7.24 -9.68 -2.64
CA LYS A 29 -7.54 -10.53 -3.79
C LYS A 29 -8.46 -9.79 -4.75
N LYS A 30 -8.17 -9.85 -6.03
CA LYS A 30 -9.06 -9.33 -7.08
C LYS A 30 -9.34 -10.45 -8.07
N PHE A 31 -10.62 -10.77 -8.25
CA PHE A 31 -11.09 -11.77 -9.19
C PHE A 31 -12.23 -11.19 -10.03
N ARG A 32 -12.11 -11.25 -11.34
CA ARG A 32 -13.10 -10.74 -12.30
C ARG A 32 -13.65 -9.34 -11.95
N GLY A 33 -12.74 -8.44 -11.52
CA GLY A 33 -13.12 -7.07 -11.15
C GLY A 33 -13.50 -6.88 -9.68
N ILE A 34 -14.00 -7.91 -9.00
CA ILE A 34 -14.39 -7.86 -7.59
C ILE A 34 -13.13 -7.90 -6.71
N THR A 35 -13.10 -7.05 -5.70
CA THR A 35 -11.97 -6.94 -4.78
C THR A 35 -12.37 -7.38 -3.39
N TYR A 36 -11.65 -8.35 -2.85
CA TYR A 36 -11.73 -8.79 -1.46
C TYR A 36 -10.50 -8.29 -0.72
N LYS A 37 -10.70 -7.71 0.46
CA LYS A 37 -9.63 -7.23 1.33
C LYS A 37 -9.87 -7.75 2.73
N ARG A 38 -8.85 -8.38 3.31
CA ARG A 38 -8.83 -8.81 4.71
C ARG A 38 -7.61 -8.24 5.39
N ARG A 39 -7.70 -8.02 6.70
CA ARG A 39 -6.64 -7.46 7.52
C ARG A 39 -6.56 -8.25 8.82
N PHE A 40 -5.34 -8.53 9.23
CA PHE A 40 -4.99 -9.05 10.54
C PHE A 40 -4.11 -8.02 11.24
N GLU A 41 -4.43 -7.72 12.50
CA GLU A 41 -3.70 -6.75 13.33
C GLU A 41 -2.88 -7.49 14.37
N LEU A 42 -1.64 -7.02 14.57
CA LEU A 42 -0.68 -7.54 15.53
C LEU A 42 0.27 -6.39 15.95
N THR A 43 1.12 -6.62 16.93
CA THR A 43 2.21 -5.69 17.24
C THR A 43 3.33 -5.80 16.20
N TYR A 44 4.12 -4.75 16.06
CA TYR A 44 5.25 -4.81 15.15
C TYR A 44 6.28 -5.88 15.57
N LYS A 45 6.47 -6.10 16.87
CA LYS A 45 7.32 -7.16 17.40
C LYS A 45 6.88 -8.55 16.93
N GLU A 46 5.60 -8.89 17.07
CA GLU A 46 5.05 -10.16 16.58
C GLU A 46 5.22 -10.29 15.06
N LEU A 47 4.94 -9.21 14.33
CA LEU A 47 5.14 -9.17 12.88
C LEU A 47 6.60 -9.42 12.49
N HIS A 48 7.53 -8.74 13.16
CA HIS A 48 8.96 -8.87 12.90
C HIS A 48 9.44 -10.32 13.15
N ASN A 49 9.11 -10.89 14.30
CA ASN A 49 9.45 -12.29 14.64
C ASN A 49 8.85 -13.26 13.62
N TYR A 50 7.61 -13.04 13.21
CA TYR A 50 6.97 -13.89 12.21
C TYR A 50 7.68 -13.83 10.84
N ILE A 51 8.13 -12.67 10.42
CA ILE A 51 8.80 -12.51 9.11
C ILE A 51 10.26 -12.99 9.14
N THR A 52 10.98 -12.84 10.26
CA THR A 52 12.41 -13.20 10.38
C THR A 52 12.64 -14.68 10.66
N ASP A 53 11.94 -15.22 11.62
CA ASP A 53 12.17 -16.58 12.13
C ASP A 53 10.93 -17.50 12.04
N GLY A 54 9.83 -16.98 11.51
CA GLY A 54 8.59 -17.75 11.32
C GLY A 54 7.78 -17.97 12.59
N THR A 55 8.12 -17.30 13.71
CA THR A 55 7.38 -17.40 14.97
C THR A 55 5.99 -16.78 14.81
N PRO A 56 4.91 -17.57 14.86
CA PRO A 56 3.58 -17.02 14.66
C PRO A 56 3.13 -16.21 15.89
N PRO A 57 2.20 -15.24 15.72
CA PRO A 57 1.68 -14.46 16.84
C PRO A 57 0.85 -15.35 17.79
N ASP A 58 0.75 -14.95 19.05
CA ASP A 58 -0.03 -15.67 20.06
C ASP A 58 -1.51 -15.76 19.69
N LYS A 59 -2.08 -14.64 19.29
CA LYS A 59 -3.46 -14.58 18.80
C LYS A 59 -3.50 -14.86 17.31
N ARG A 60 -4.23 -15.87 16.92
CA ARG A 60 -4.45 -16.28 15.53
C ARG A 60 -5.93 -16.27 15.19
N GLY A 61 -6.23 -16.30 13.92
CA GLY A 61 -7.59 -16.39 13.41
C GLY A 61 -7.58 -16.68 11.91
N GLN A 62 -8.74 -16.90 11.34
CA GLN A 62 -8.90 -17.32 9.94
C GLN A 62 -8.10 -16.45 8.94
N VAL A 63 -8.05 -15.13 9.18
CA VAL A 63 -7.32 -14.21 8.28
C VAL A 63 -5.81 -14.42 8.37
N PHE A 64 -5.28 -14.68 9.58
CA PHE A 64 -3.87 -15.01 9.75
C PHE A 64 -3.52 -16.32 9.07
N GLU A 65 -4.29 -17.36 9.27
CA GLU A 65 -4.07 -18.68 8.66
C GLU A 65 -4.11 -18.61 7.12
N GLU A 66 -5.02 -17.80 6.56
CA GLU A 66 -5.06 -17.56 5.11
C GLU A 66 -3.78 -16.87 4.59
N ILE A 67 -3.26 -15.91 5.34
CA ILE A 67 -2.02 -15.19 5.01
C ILE A 67 -0.82 -16.11 5.17
N ASP A 68 -0.72 -16.86 6.27
CA ASP A 68 0.36 -17.82 6.54
C ASP A 68 0.43 -18.89 5.43
N TYR A 69 -0.71 -19.46 5.07
CA TYR A 69 -0.78 -20.40 3.94
C TYR A 69 -0.25 -19.79 2.63
N MET A 70 -0.63 -18.54 2.34
CA MET A 70 -0.15 -17.86 1.14
C MET A 70 1.36 -17.63 1.18
N ILE A 71 1.89 -17.18 2.32
CA ILE A 71 3.33 -16.95 2.51
C ILE A 71 4.12 -18.24 2.30
N ARG A 72 3.71 -19.32 2.96
CA ARG A 72 4.40 -20.62 2.86
C ARG A 72 4.31 -21.21 1.46
N ARG A 73 3.10 -21.27 0.89
CA ARG A 73 2.87 -21.84 -0.45
C ARG A 73 3.68 -21.16 -1.54
N MET A 74 3.82 -19.84 -1.47
CA MET A 74 4.51 -19.04 -2.50
C MET A 74 5.92 -18.64 -2.10
N SER A 75 6.41 -19.09 -0.92
CA SER A 75 7.71 -18.69 -0.36
C SER A 75 7.91 -17.17 -0.39
N LEU A 76 6.87 -16.42 0.03
CA LEU A 76 6.89 -14.96 -0.05
C LEU A 76 7.89 -14.38 0.94
N LYS A 77 8.62 -13.37 0.47
CA LYS A 77 9.55 -12.58 1.28
C LYS A 77 9.31 -11.09 1.05
N PRO A 78 9.60 -10.22 2.02
CA PRO A 78 9.61 -8.79 1.80
C PRO A 78 10.46 -8.43 0.58
N LYS A 79 10.00 -7.49 -0.24
CA LYS A 79 10.67 -7.08 -1.49
C LYS A 79 10.95 -5.60 -1.57
N ILE A 80 10.14 -4.79 -0.89
CA ILE A 80 10.19 -3.36 -1.01
C ILE A 80 9.44 -2.71 0.16
N VAL A 81 9.99 -1.66 0.69
CA VAL A 81 9.30 -0.72 1.58
C VAL A 81 8.87 0.48 0.74
N ILE A 82 7.63 0.93 0.93
CA ILE A 82 7.09 2.12 0.29
C ILE A 82 6.52 3.03 1.37
N CYS A 83 7.12 4.20 1.51
CA CYS A 83 6.71 5.24 2.45
C CYS A 83 6.07 6.41 1.70
N TYR A 84 5.16 7.10 2.33
CA TYR A 84 4.53 8.30 1.79
C TYR A 84 3.83 9.08 2.89
N ASP A 85 3.78 10.38 2.70
CA ASP A 85 3.06 11.27 3.58
C ASP A 85 1.62 11.36 3.11
N ARG A 86 0.65 11.17 4.00
CA ARG A 86 -0.77 11.14 3.65
C ARG A 86 -1.57 12.17 4.42
N GLU A 87 -2.28 13.01 3.69
CA GLU A 87 -3.40 13.77 4.19
C GLU A 87 -4.70 13.09 3.81
N ALA A 88 -5.66 13.02 4.73
CA ALA A 88 -6.93 12.35 4.51
C ALA A 88 -8.09 13.24 4.99
N TYR A 89 -9.03 13.51 4.10
CA TYR A 89 -10.21 14.31 4.32
C TYR A 89 -11.46 13.47 4.13
N TYR A 90 -12.46 13.69 4.98
CA TYR A 90 -13.74 13.00 4.93
C TYR A 90 -14.85 14.00 4.64
N GLY A 91 -15.88 13.56 3.94
CA GLY A 91 -17.08 14.38 3.77
C GLY A 91 -17.69 14.73 5.14
N LYS A 92 -18.13 15.98 5.30
CA LYS A 92 -18.77 16.43 6.55
C LYS A 92 -20.05 15.65 6.81
N ASP A 93 -20.87 15.54 5.79
CA ASP A 93 -22.20 14.92 5.85
C ASP A 93 -22.24 13.52 5.24
N ASP A 94 -21.23 13.14 4.45
CA ASP A 94 -21.07 11.83 3.82
C ASP A 94 -19.74 11.19 4.27
N LYS A 95 -19.80 10.30 5.25
CA LYS A 95 -18.63 9.59 5.79
C LYS A 95 -18.00 8.59 4.82
N GLU A 96 -18.73 8.16 3.79
CA GLU A 96 -18.22 7.28 2.75
C GLU A 96 -17.41 8.07 1.69
N PHE A 97 -17.63 9.38 1.59
CA PHE A 97 -16.83 10.24 0.75
C PHE A 97 -15.50 10.58 1.41
N ARG A 98 -14.42 10.25 0.73
CA ARG A 98 -13.07 10.48 1.23
C ARG A 98 -12.12 10.91 0.13
N LEU A 99 -11.31 11.93 0.41
CA LEU A 99 -10.17 12.37 -0.39
C LEU A 99 -8.88 12.04 0.36
N THR A 100 -7.88 11.51 -0.32
CA THR A 100 -6.55 11.37 0.24
C THR A 100 -5.51 11.91 -0.74
N PHE A 101 -4.48 12.56 -0.20
CA PHE A 101 -3.34 13.05 -0.95
C PHE A 101 -2.09 12.36 -0.43
N ASP A 102 -1.40 11.64 -1.30
CA ASP A 102 -0.15 10.95 -0.98
C ASP A 102 1.00 11.71 -1.64
N GLY A 103 1.81 12.37 -0.84
CA GLY A 103 3.02 13.08 -1.27
C GLY A 103 4.30 12.37 -0.85
N ASN A 104 5.44 12.87 -1.32
CA ASN A 104 6.76 12.39 -0.94
C ASN A 104 6.86 10.86 -0.97
N VAL A 105 6.37 10.24 -2.04
CA VAL A 105 6.38 8.78 -2.16
C VAL A 105 7.81 8.31 -2.34
N ARG A 106 8.30 7.53 -1.37
CA ARG A 106 9.67 7.00 -1.30
C ARG A 106 9.62 5.47 -1.29
N PHE A 107 10.67 4.84 -1.76
CA PHE A 107 10.80 3.38 -1.68
C PHE A 107 12.24 2.96 -1.46
N ARG A 108 12.44 1.78 -0.85
CA ARG A 108 13.75 1.14 -0.71
C ARG A 108 13.61 -0.37 -0.86
N ARG A 109 14.71 -1.00 -1.27
CA ARG A 109 14.80 -2.46 -1.50
C ARG A 109 15.72 -3.15 -0.52
N ASP A 110 16.63 -2.40 0.03
CA ASP A 110 17.52 -2.79 1.09
C ASP A 110 16.97 -2.26 2.41
N ASP A 111 17.41 -2.84 3.54
CA ASP A 111 16.95 -2.43 4.86
C ASP A 111 15.41 -2.40 4.96
N LEU A 112 14.81 -3.58 4.79
CA LEU A 112 13.34 -3.71 4.74
C LEU A 112 12.67 -3.70 6.12
N ASP A 113 13.45 -3.49 7.21
CA ASP A 113 12.91 -3.29 8.55
C ASP A 113 12.17 -1.94 8.63
N LEU A 114 10.93 -1.95 9.14
CA LEU A 114 10.14 -0.72 9.25
C LEU A 114 10.58 0.16 10.44
N ARG A 115 11.48 -0.33 11.30
CA ARG A 115 12.15 0.46 12.36
C ARG A 115 13.23 1.38 11.80
N ALA A 116 13.74 1.08 10.61
CA ALA A 116 14.76 1.89 9.96
C ALA A 116 14.23 3.25 9.46
N GLY A 117 12.97 3.56 9.69
CA GLY A 117 12.36 4.83 9.30
C GLY A 117 11.83 4.84 7.87
N ASP A 118 11.64 6.05 7.35
CA ASP A 118 10.91 6.31 6.10
C ASP A 118 11.81 6.77 4.94
N HIS A 119 13.12 6.58 5.06
CA HIS A 119 14.08 6.91 4.00
C HIS A 119 13.90 6.04 2.74
N GLY A 120 14.44 6.50 1.62
CA GLY A 120 14.43 5.78 0.35
C GLY A 120 14.52 6.72 -0.86
N GLU A 121 14.56 6.12 -2.04
CA GLU A 121 14.50 6.84 -3.31
C GLU A 121 13.10 7.41 -3.54
N TYR A 122 13.02 8.61 -4.10
CA TYR A 122 11.74 9.22 -4.43
C TYR A 122 11.14 8.66 -5.71
N LEU A 123 9.92 8.16 -5.61
CA LEU A 123 9.07 7.85 -6.77
C LEU A 123 8.28 9.09 -7.20
N ILE A 124 7.85 9.90 -6.26
CA ILE A 124 7.12 11.15 -6.45
C ILE A 124 7.62 12.18 -5.45
N THR A 125 8.01 13.34 -5.96
CA THR A 125 8.47 14.50 -5.18
C THR A 125 7.51 15.67 -5.34
N GLN A 126 7.61 16.65 -4.45
CA GLN A 126 6.93 17.93 -4.63
C GLN A 126 7.27 18.54 -6.02
N PRO A 127 6.31 19.21 -6.67
CA PRO A 127 4.96 19.56 -6.17
C PRO A 127 3.90 18.50 -6.45
N TYR A 128 4.28 17.29 -6.87
CA TYR A 128 3.34 16.26 -7.28
C TYR A 128 2.82 15.44 -6.10
N THR A 129 1.51 15.17 -6.11
CA THR A 129 0.83 14.28 -5.17
C THR A 129 -0.10 13.32 -5.90
N ILE A 130 -0.38 12.18 -5.26
CA ILE A 130 -1.41 11.25 -5.76
C ILE A 130 -2.70 11.54 -5.01
N MET A 131 -3.70 12.04 -5.71
CA MET A 131 -5.05 12.17 -5.16
C MET A 131 -5.82 10.87 -5.40
N GLU A 132 -6.41 10.33 -4.33
CA GLU A 132 -7.35 9.21 -4.40
C GLU A 132 -8.71 9.67 -3.90
N VAL A 133 -9.73 9.50 -4.72
CA VAL A 133 -11.13 9.79 -4.39
C VAL A 133 -11.85 8.48 -4.13
N LYS A 134 -12.56 8.40 -3.02
CA LYS A 134 -13.48 7.30 -2.69
C LYS A 134 -14.86 7.86 -2.42
N SER A 135 -15.87 7.24 -3.00
CA SER A 135 -17.27 7.55 -2.79
C SER A 135 -18.07 6.25 -2.90
N ALA A 136 -19.13 6.12 -2.14
CA ALA A 136 -20.05 4.98 -2.26
C ALA A 136 -20.87 5.04 -3.56
N GLY A 137 -21.12 6.25 -4.05
CA GLY A 137 -21.86 6.51 -5.29
C GLY A 137 -21.10 7.47 -6.21
N ALA A 138 -21.81 8.41 -6.80
CA ALA A 138 -21.22 9.49 -7.59
C ALA A 138 -20.37 10.42 -6.70
N ILE A 139 -19.31 10.97 -7.28
CA ILE A 139 -18.55 12.01 -6.58
C ILE A 139 -19.38 13.29 -6.47
N PRO A 140 -19.22 14.10 -5.41
CA PRO A 140 -19.93 15.37 -5.26
C PRO A 140 -19.74 16.30 -6.48
N ILE A 141 -20.81 16.99 -6.88
CA ILE A 141 -20.80 17.88 -8.05
C ILE A 141 -19.72 18.95 -7.94
N TRP A 142 -19.53 19.53 -6.74
CA TRP A 142 -18.49 20.53 -6.51
C TRP A 142 -17.10 19.99 -6.85
N LEU A 143 -16.81 18.72 -6.47
CA LEU A 143 -15.52 18.09 -6.79
C LEU A 143 -15.39 17.84 -8.29
N ALA A 144 -16.45 17.32 -8.94
CA ALA A 144 -16.43 17.07 -10.38
C ALA A 144 -16.15 18.37 -11.16
N ARG A 145 -16.78 19.48 -10.78
CA ARG A 145 -16.53 20.82 -11.36
C ARG A 145 -15.10 21.25 -11.14
N THR A 146 -14.61 21.20 -9.90
CA THR A 146 -13.22 21.58 -9.55
C THR A 146 -12.20 20.79 -10.35
N LEU A 147 -12.37 19.46 -10.46
CA LEU A 147 -11.47 18.61 -11.25
C LEU A 147 -11.47 19.00 -12.73
N SER A 148 -12.66 19.27 -13.29
CA SER A 148 -12.80 19.70 -14.68
C SER A 148 -12.15 21.05 -14.94
N GLU A 149 -12.41 22.07 -14.10
CA GLU A 149 -11.82 23.39 -14.20
C GLU A 149 -10.28 23.37 -14.10
N LYS A 150 -9.75 22.52 -13.20
CA LYS A 150 -8.31 22.33 -13.02
C LYS A 150 -7.69 21.37 -14.02
N LYS A 151 -8.47 20.81 -14.96
CA LYS A 151 -8.03 19.81 -15.96
C LYS A 151 -7.36 18.59 -15.32
N ILE A 152 -7.85 18.16 -14.16
CA ILE A 152 -7.37 16.97 -13.45
C ILE A 152 -8.19 15.77 -13.92
N PHE A 153 -7.55 14.88 -14.65
CA PHE A 153 -8.21 13.71 -15.24
C PHE A 153 -7.91 12.45 -14.44
N HIS A 154 -8.86 11.52 -14.48
CA HIS A 154 -8.71 10.21 -13.86
C HIS A 154 -7.54 9.43 -14.49
N GLY A 155 -6.66 8.92 -13.62
CA GLY A 155 -5.54 8.06 -14.01
C GLY A 155 -5.48 6.80 -13.16
N SER A 156 -4.83 5.77 -13.68
CA SER A 156 -4.52 4.57 -12.92
C SER A 156 -3.10 4.67 -12.39
N PHE A 157 -2.94 4.73 -11.07
CA PHE A 157 -1.64 4.77 -10.43
C PHE A 157 -1.50 3.65 -9.39
N SER A 158 -0.43 2.88 -9.48
CA SER A 158 -0.05 1.89 -8.47
C SER A 158 1.39 2.17 -8.04
N LYS A 159 1.62 2.55 -6.77
CA LYS A 159 2.96 2.81 -6.25
C LYS A 159 3.92 1.66 -6.58
N TYR A 160 3.59 0.45 -6.12
CA TYR A 160 4.37 -0.76 -6.43
C TYR A 160 4.51 -1.02 -7.95
N GLY A 161 3.41 -0.88 -8.70
CA GLY A 161 3.43 -1.14 -10.15
C GLY A 161 4.32 -0.18 -10.92
N ASN A 162 4.37 1.10 -10.53
CA ASN A 162 5.24 2.08 -11.18
C ASN A 162 6.71 1.85 -10.84
N ILE A 163 7.04 1.51 -9.59
CA ILE A 163 8.40 1.15 -9.20
C ILE A 163 8.89 -0.04 -10.03
N PHE A 164 8.09 -1.11 -10.09
CA PHE A 164 8.42 -2.31 -10.85
C PHE A 164 8.56 -2.04 -12.37
N ALA A 165 7.66 -1.24 -12.94
CA ALA A 165 7.73 -0.88 -14.36
C ALA A 165 8.97 -0.04 -14.70
N ASN A 166 9.39 0.86 -13.81
CA ASN A 166 10.60 1.66 -13.99
C ASN A 166 11.85 0.77 -14.00
N GLU A 167 11.91 -0.25 -13.15
CA GLU A 167 13.03 -1.20 -13.13
C GLU A 167 13.14 -2.02 -14.40
N ILE A 168 12.02 -2.54 -14.88
CA ILE A 168 12.00 -3.26 -16.15
C ILE A 168 12.54 -2.34 -17.25
N ARG A 169 12.05 -1.10 -17.33
CA ARG A 169 12.53 -0.12 -18.32
C ARG A 169 14.03 0.16 -18.21
N GLN A 170 14.56 0.25 -16.98
CA GLN A 170 16.00 0.46 -16.77
C GLN A 170 16.82 -0.74 -17.23
N LYS A 171 16.40 -1.96 -16.89
CA LYS A 171 17.08 -3.19 -17.35
C LYS A 171 17.14 -3.32 -18.87
N TYR A 172 16.10 -2.91 -19.57
CA TYR A 172 16.07 -2.97 -21.04
C TYR A 172 16.72 -1.75 -21.72
N LYS A 173 16.97 -0.65 -21.02
CA LYS A 173 17.71 0.52 -21.56
C LYS A 173 19.24 0.35 -21.49
N VAL A 174 19.76 -0.55 -20.67
CA VAL A 174 21.20 -0.84 -20.53
C VAL A 174 21.70 -1.84 -21.60
N GLY A 175 20.83 -2.31 -22.48
CA GLY A 175 21.12 -3.27 -23.54
C GLY A 175 21.15 -2.70 -24.98
N VAL A 176 21.38 -1.36 -25.13
CA VAL A 176 21.57 -0.71 -26.44
C VAL A 176 22.88 0.06 -26.44
#